data_ad66c9719c31ef21078fb95a31af1898
#
_entry.id   ad66c9719c31ef21078fb95a31af1898
#
_cell.length_a   1.000
_cell.length_b   1.000
_cell.length_c   1.000
_cell.angle_alpha   90.00
_cell.angle_beta   90.00
_cell.angle_gamma   90.00
#
_symmetry.space_group_name_H-M   'P 1'
#
loop_
_entity.id
_entity.type
_entity.pdbx_description
1 polymer ?
#
loop_
_entity_poly.entity_id
_entity_poly.type
_entity_poly.pdbx_seq_one_letter_code
_entity_poly.pdbx_strand_id
1 'polypeptide(L)'
;DYKVKGIRDYALNAGITVPQLGELDIDMIFNPLPKDVKSMTFNMPGAFTINDIHDRNTPKDGIADTYWRNDKTGDWMLGIGKSHVVYDSKVWSITSQTEKKGAFTIIAKNGNDAITFNISKPKGNTRTIAVGKEKAVCSYITTSYLPDYPATVPDGSPAGLKDNGYRPGDSITIIGWYKDMPKEMRDLSGEFEAGYKSVFTGSEKMYSAKIDSLGFFTLRIPVENTQMLFCDWRRSNIVLIAEPGETYLLLKDFAEDKTLVMGRNARLQNE
;
A
#
# COMPACT_ATOMS: atom_id res chain seq x y z
N ASP A 1 -19.22 17.68 -20.14
CA ASP A 1 -17.79 17.91 -20.40
C ASP A 1 -17.35 19.22 -19.77
N TYR A 2 -16.30 19.14 -18.95
CA TYR A 2 -15.68 20.30 -18.32
C TYR A 2 -14.36 20.60 -19.01
N LYS A 3 -14.16 21.83 -19.43
CA LYS A 3 -12.90 22.28 -20.05
C LYS A 3 -12.02 22.95 -19.03
N VAL A 4 -10.70 22.75 -19.14
CA VAL A 4 -9.71 23.50 -18.35
C VAL A 4 -9.86 24.99 -18.67
N LYS A 5 -10.04 25.80 -17.64
CA LYS A 5 -10.14 27.27 -17.76
C LYS A 5 -8.79 27.97 -17.72
N GLY A 6 -7.86 27.40 -16.99
CA GLY A 6 -6.54 27.95 -16.79
C GLY A 6 -5.64 26.94 -16.09
N ILE A 7 -4.36 27.27 -16.08
CA ILE A 7 -3.32 26.61 -15.30
C ILE A 7 -2.73 27.71 -14.41
N ARG A 8 -2.61 27.46 -13.10
CA ARG A 8 -2.01 28.44 -12.22
C ARG A 8 -0.57 28.70 -12.65
N ASP A 9 -0.18 29.96 -12.72
CA ASP A 9 1.16 30.43 -13.04
C ASP A 9 1.64 30.15 -14.49
N TYR A 10 0.78 29.58 -15.36
CA TYR A 10 1.10 29.29 -16.75
C TYR A 10 -0.04 29.72 -17.69
N ALA A 11 0.35 30.23 -18.88
CA ALA A 11 -0.63 30.47 -19.93
C ALA A 11 -1.15 29.15 -20.53
N LEU A 12 -2.44 29.07 -20.82
CA LEU A 12 -2.99 27.95 -21.61
C LEU A 12 -2.26 27.88 -22.96
N ASN A 13 -1.84 26.68 -23.34
CA ASN A 13 -1.06 26.36 -24.54
C ASN A 13 0.40 26.91 -24.54
N ALA A 14 0.92 27.38 -23.40
CA ALA A 14 2.35 27.63 -23.27
C ALA A 14 3.11 26.30 -23.16
N GLY A 15 4.31 26.27 -23.77
CA GLY A 15 5.25 25.17 -23.51
C GLY A 15 5.77 25.26 -22.07
N ILE A 16 5.65 24.17 -21.32
CA ILE A 16 6.19 24.07 -19.96
C ILE A 16 7.47 23.27 -20.03
N THR A 17 8.58 23.85 -19.56
CA THR A 17 9.85 23.13 -19.46
C THR A 17 9.90 22.40 -18.12
N VAL A 18 9.91 21.08 -18.16
CA VAL A 18 10.10 20.26 -16.96
C VAL A 18 11.60 20.22 -16.64
N PRO A 19 12.01 20.48 -15.39
CA PRO A 19 13.40 20.34 -14.97
C PRO A 19 13.91 18.92 -15.22
N GLN A 20 15.17 18.78 -15.60
CA GLN A 20 15.77 17.51 -16.02
C GLN A 20 15.78 16.41 -14.93
N LEU A 21 15.60 16.77 -13.67
CA LEU A 21 15.55 15.88 -12.49
C LEU A 21 14.55 16.43 -11.45
N GLY A 22 13.36 16.86 -11.86
CA GLY A 22 12.42 17.46 -10.93
C GLY A 22 10.98 17.06 -11.19
N GLU A 23 10.18 17.13 -10.15
CA GLU A 23 8.72 17.09 -10.24
C GLU A 23 8.20 18.48 -10.61
N LEU A 24 7.13 18.52 -11.39
CA LEU A 24 6.43 19.74 -11.74
C LEU A 24 4.98 19.62 -11.27
N ASP A 25 4.63 20.39 -10.24
CA ASP A 25 3.26 20.50 -9.80
C ASP A 25 2.49 21.45 -10.73
N ILE A 26 1.38 21.00 -11.28
CA ILE A 26 0.52 21.78 -12.16
C ILE A 26 -0.89 21.85 -11.56
N ASP A 27 -1.29 23.04 -11.19
CA ASP A 27 -2.66 23.33 -10.76
C ASP A 27 -3.55 23.67 -11.98
N MET A 28 -4.43 22.74 -12.35
CA MET A 28 -5.42 22.99 -13.41
C MET A 28 -6.72 23.54 -12.82
N ILE A 29 -7.21 24.64 -13.40
CA ILE A 29 -8.41 25.33 -12.96
C ILE A 29 -9.58 24.93 -13.86
N PHE A 30 -10.64 24.41 -13.26
CA PHE A 30 -11.90 24.06 -13.91
C PHE A 30 -13.05 24.95 -13.42
N ASN A 31 -14.18 24.88 -14.12
CA ASN A 31 -15.45 25.35 -13.54
C ASN A 31 -15.78 24.56 -12.27
N PRO A 32 -16.46 25.15 -11.28
CA PRO A 32 -16.95 24.40 -10.14
C PRO A 32 -17.73 23.18 -10.60
N LEU A 33 -17.36 22.01 -10.03
CA LEU A 33 -18.07 20.78 -10.27
C LEU A 33 -19.38 20.75 -9.49
N PRO A 34 -20.45 20.10 -9.97
CA PRO A 34 -21.62 19.80 -9.19
C PRO A 34 -21.24 19.08 -7.88
N LYS A 35 -21.97 19.36 -6.79
CA LYS A 35 -21.66 18.81 -5.47
C LYS A 35 -21.84 17.29 -5.35
N ASP A 36 -22.53 16.69 -6.29
CA ASP A 36 -22.81 15.27 -6.39
C ASP A 36 -21.81 14.50 -7.26
N VAL A 37 -20.87 15.19 -7.90
CA VAL A 37 -19.78 14.54 -8.65
C VAL A 37 -18.82 13.87 -7.67
N LYS A 38 -18.68 12.55 -7.78
CA LYS A 38 -17.82 11.73 -6.93
C LYS A 38 -16.46 11.47 -7.54
N SER A 39 -16.41 11.30 -8.85
CA SER A 39 -15.18 11.14 -9.61
C SER A 39 -15.29 11.78 -10.98
N MET A 40 -14.15 12.01 -11.61
CA MET A 40 -14.06 12.50 -12.97
C MET A 40 -12.93 11.82 -13.73
N THR A 41 -13.02 11.88 -15.05
CA THR A 41 -11.94 11.46 -15.94
C THR A 41 -11.35 12.70 -16.61
N PHE A 42 -10.04 12.85 -16.55
CA PHE A 42 -9.32 13.85 -17.32
C PHE A 42 -8.76 13.21 -18.57
N ASN A 43 -9.14 13.73 -19.72
CA ASN A 43 -8.67 13.24 -21.01
C ASN A 43 -7.93 14.34 -21.76
N MET A 44 -6.69 14.10 -22.12
CA MET A 44 -5.89 14.91 -23.03
C MET A 44 -5.74 14.16 -24.35
N PRO A 45 -6.56 14.50 -25.37
CA PRO A 45 -6.55 13.81 -26.65
C PRO A 45 -5.17 13.77 -27.28
N GLY A 46 -4.72 12.58 -27.70
CA GLY A 46 -3.40 12.38 -28.31
C GLY A 46 -2.23 12.28 -27.33
N ALA A 47 -2.48 12.38 -26.01
CA ALA A 47 -1.47 12.27 -24.98
C ALA A 47 -1.79 11.19 -23.95
N PHE A 48 -2.73 11.43 -23.03
CA PHE A 48 -3.06 10.48 -21.97
C PHE A 48 -4.48 10.69 -21.42
N THR A 49 -4.96 9.71 -20.69
CA THR A 49 -6.22 9.79 -19.93
C THR A 49 -5.96 9.39 -18.47
N ILE A 50 -6.41 10.23 -17.54
CA ILE A 50 -6.40 9.92 -16.11
C ILE A 50 -7.84 9.62 -15.71
N ASN A 51 -8.09 8.42 -15.25
CA ASN A 51 -9.42 7.99 -14.80
C ASN A 51 -9.55 8.09 -13.28
N ASP A 52 -10.80 8.17 -12.82
CA ASP A 52 -11.18 8.10 -11.41
C ASP A 52 -10.50 9.16 -10.52
N ILE A 53 -10.38 10.39 -11.04
CA ILE A 53 -9.92 11.52 -10.22
C ILE A 53 -11.05 11.87 -9.24
N HIS A 54 -10.78 11.78 -7.96
CA HIS A 54 -11.74 12.08 -6.89
C HIS A 54 -11.07 12.91 -5.79
N ASP A 55 -11.89 13.54 -4.94
CA ASP A 55 -11.37 14.25 -3.78
C ASP A 55 -10.60 13.28 -2.88
N ARG A 56 -9.37 13.61 -2.58
CA ARG A 56 -8.46 12.84 -1.72
C ARG A 56 -9.06 12.45 -0.37
N ASN A 57 -9.97 13.30 0.14
CA ASN A 57 -10.61 13.14 1.44
C ASN A 57 -11.95 12.41 1.36
N THR A 58 -12.44 12.08 0.17
CA THR A 58 -13.69 11.35 0.01
C THR A 58 -13.42 9.87 -0.05
N PRO A 59 -13.83 9.08 0.97
CA PRO A 59 -13.72 7.63 0.89
C PRO A 59 -14.49 7.12 -0.32
N LYS A 60 -13.93 6.12 -1.02
CA LYS A 60 -14.64 5.44 -2.09
C LYS A 60 -16.01 4.94 -1.61
N ASP A 61 -16.99 4.94 -2.48
CA ASP A 61 -18.26 4.29 -2.19
C ASP A 61 -18.00 2.79 -1.93
N GLY A 62 -18.45 2.32 -0.78
CA GLY A 62 -18.21 0.95 -0.36
C GLY A 62 -16.99 0.78 0.54
N ILE A 63 -16.45 -0.42 0.60
CA ILE A 63 -15.31 -0.78 1.44
C ILE A 63 -14.20 -1.50 0.68
N ALA A 64 -14.48 -1.97 -0.53
CA ALA A 64 -13.47 -2.61 -1.37
C ALA A 64 -12.44 -1.60 -1.88
N ASP A 65 -11.21 -2.07 -2.05
CA ASP A 65 -10.06 -1.28 -2.48
C ASP A 65 -9.76 -0.10 -1.55
N THR A 66 -9.90 -0.35 -0.23
CA THR A 66 -9.61 0.63 0.82
C THR A 66 -8.52 0.15 1.77
N TYR A 67 -7.72 1.11 2.26
CA TYR A 67 -6.59 0.87 3.15
C TYR A 67 -6.73 1.76 4.37
N TRP A 68 -6.49 1.19 5.57
CA TRP A 68 -6.81 1.81 6.85
C TRP A 68 -5.61 1.82 7.78
N ARG A 69 -5.26 2.99 8.27
CA ARG A 69 -4.21 3.23 9.24
C ARG A 69 -4.81 3.30 10.64
N ASN A 70 -4.21 2.66 11.60
CA ASN A 70 -4.56 2.80 13.02
C ASN A 70 -4.12 4.21 13.51
N ASP A 71 -5.06 5.03 13.95
CA ASP A 71 -4.78 6.40 14.35
C ASP A 71 -3.91 6.50 15.61
N LYS A 72 -3.92 5.46 16.45
CA LYS A 72 -3.12 5.43 17.67
C LYS A 72 -1.65 5.09 17.41
N THR A 73 -1.39 4.13 16.53
CA THR A 73 -0.03 3.64 16.26
C THR A 73 0.58 4.25 15.01
N GLY A 74 -0.24 4.73 14.08
CA GLY A 74 0.17 5.18 12.77
C GLY A 74 0.39 4.05 11.76
N ASP A 75 0.30 2.78 12.19
CA ASP A 75 0.58 1.64 11.32
C ASP A 75 -0.55 1.36 10.35
N TRP A 76 -0.21 0.85 9.16
CA TRP A 76 -1.19 0.26 8.28
C TRP A 76 -1.76 -1.01 8.93
N MET A 77 -3.02 -0.94 9.29
CA MET A 77 -3.71 -2.01 10.02
C MET A 77 -4.46 -2.96 9.11
N LEU A 78 -5.12 -2.45 8.08
CA LEU A 78 -6.07 -3.22 7.29
C LEU A 78 -6.09 -2.76 5.84
N GLY A 79 -6.04 -3.71 4.92
CA GLY A 79 -6.33 -3.48 3.50
C GLY A 79 -7.49 -4.39 3.06
N ILE A 80 -8.47 -3.82 2.36
CA ILE A 80 -9.66 -4.55 1.92
C ILE A 80 -9.74 -4.45 0.41
N GLY A 81 -9.57 -5.57 -0.28
CA GLY A 81 -9.82 -5.70 -1.70
C GLY A 81 -11.21 -6.25 -1.98
N LYS A 82 -11.50 -6.58 -3.24
CA LYS A 82 -12.79 -7.16 -3.66
C LYS A 82 -13.02 -8.57 -3.13
N SER A 83 -11.96 -9.37 -3.03
CA SER A 83 -12.03 -10.80 -2.65
C SER A 83 -11.10 -11.17 -1.50
N HIS A 84 -10.21 -10.28 -1.09
CA HIS A 84 -9.23 -10.54 -0.05
C HIS A 84 -9.12 -9.36 0.91
N VAL A 85 -8.73 -9.70 2.15
CA VAL A 85 -8.35 -8.74 3.18
C VAL A 85 -6.90 -9.02 3.56
N VAL A 86 -6.11 -7.99 3.77
CA VAL A 86 -4.78 -8.10 4.38
C VAL A 86 -4.83 -7.57 5.80
N TYR A 87 -4.38 -8.37 6.75
CA TYR A 87 -4.39 -8.08 8.17
C TYR A 87 -3.38 -8.97 8.89
N ASP A 88 -2.64 -8.41 9.84
CA ASP A 88 -1.65 -9.14 10.65
C ASP A 88 -0.64 -9.92 9.79
N SER A 89 -0.05 -9.22 8.80
CA SER A 89 0.90 -9.77 7.82
C SER A 89 0.41 -11.04 7.09
N LYS A 90 -0.90 -11.21 6.93
CA LYS A 90 -1.54 -12.34 6.25
C LYS A 90 -2.54 -11.86 5.22
N VAL A 91 -2.77 -12.70 4.21
CA VAL A 91 -3.83 -12.53 3.22
C VAL A 91 -4.99 -13.44 3.59
N TRP A 92 -6.18 -12.88 3.70
CA TRP A 92 -7.43 -13.57 4.08
C TRP A 92 -8.41 -13.53 2.92
N SER A 93 -8.92 -14.66 2.48
CA SER A 93 -9.96 -14.73 1.44
C SER A 93 -11.32 -14.38 2.02
N ILE A 94 -12.03 -13.42 1.45
CA ILE A 94 -13.37 -13.04 1.89
C ILE A 94 -14.35 -14.16 1.56
N THR A 95 -15.05 -14.68 2.57
CA THR A 95 -16.09 -15.70 2.42
C THR A 95 -17.49 -15.13 2.52
N SER A 96 -17.66 -14.02 3.23
CA SER A 96 -18.93 -13.31 3.35
C SER A 96 -18.68 -11.83 3.65
N GLN A 97 -19.50 -10.98 3.05
CA GLN A 97 -19.52 -9.56 3.33
C GLN A 97 -20.98 -9.09 3.40
N THR A 98 -21.32 -8.39 4.46
CA THR A 98 -22.64 -7.78 4.64
C THR A 98 -22.49 -6.32 4.95
N GLU A 99 -23.41 -5.51 4.43
CA GLU A 99 -23.51 -4.08 4.70
C GLU A 99 -24.83 -3.74 5.38
N LYS A 100 -24.78 -2.91 6.40
CA LYS A 100 -25.97 -2.35 7.04
C LYS A 100 -25.75 -0.88 7.37
N LYS A 101 -26.45 -0.01 6.66
CA LYS A 101 -26.39 1.46 6.86
C LYS A 101 -24.95 2.02 6.86
N GLY A 102 -24.12 1.54 5.94
CA GLY A 102 -22.72 1.97 5.78
C GLY A 102 -21.73 1.31 6.77
N ALA A 103 -22.18 0.43 7.64
CA ALA A 103 -21.31 -0.46 8.43
C ALA A 103 -21.16 -1.80 7.74
N PHE A 104 -19.98 -2.42 7.86
CA PHE A 104 -19.67 -3.69 7.21
C PHE A 104 -19.29 -4.76 8.23
N THR A 105 -19.71 -5.99 7.94
CA THR A 105 -19.17 -7.18 8.58
C THR A 105 -18.57 -8.05 7.49
N ILE A 106 -17.28 -8.34 7.60
CA ILE A 106 -16.54 -9.18 6.65
C ILE A 106 -16.06 -10.42 7.40
N ILE A 107 -16.36 -11.59 6.86
CA ILE A 107 -15.83 -12.87 7.33
C ILE A 107 -14.81 -13.33 6.29
N ALA A 108 -13.61 -13.65 6.75
CA ALA A 108 -12.53 -14.05 5.87
C ALA A 108 -11.77 -15.26 6.46
N LYS A 109 -11.08 -16.00 5.60
CA LYS A 109 -10.33 -17.23 5.96
C LYS A 109 -8.91 -17.19 5.41
N ASN A 110 -7.99 -17.77 6.20
CA ASN A 110 -6.65 -18.13 5.77
C ASN A 110 -6.41 -19.58 6.19
N GLY A 111 -6.40 -20.52 5.24
CA GLY A 111 -6.39 -21.95 5.53
C GLY A 111 -7.59 -22.35 6.40
N ASN A 112 -7.33 -22.92 7.57
CA ASN A 112 -8.36 -23.34 8.52
C ASN A 112 -8.80 -22.24 9.48
N ASP A 113 -8.09 -21.14 9.53
CA ASP A 113 -8.40 -20.00 10.40
C ASP A 113 -9.49 -19.14 9.78
N ALA A 114 -10.40 -18.66 10.63
CA ALA A 114 -11.45 -17.71 10.24
C ALA A 114 -11.40 -16.48 11.13
N ILE A 115 -11.65 -15.31 10.53
CA ILE A 115 -11.62 -14.03 11.21
C ILE A 115 -12.82 -13.19 10.79
N THR A 116 -13.33 -12.36 11.72
CA THR A 116 -14.44 -11.45 11.46
C THR A 116 -13.98 -10.02 11.69
N PHE A 117 -14.18 -9.19 10.69
CA PHE A 117 -13.95 -7.76 10.74
C PHE A 117 -15.28 -7.04 10.87
N ASN A 118 -15.46 -6.27 11.94
CA ASN A 118 -16.62 -5.39 12.13
C ASN A 118 -16.17 -3.94 11.94
N ILE A 119 -16.71 -3.30 10.90
CA ILE A 119 -16.29 -1.99 10.44
C ILE A 119 -17.47 -1.05 10.59
N SER A 120 -17.33 0.00 11.39
CA SER A 120 -18.41 0.96 11.63
C SER A 120 -18.78 1.74 10.37
N LYS A 121 -19.93 2.40 10.39
CA LYS A 121 -20.24 3.47 9.43
C LYS A 121 -19.14 4.54 9.44
N PRO A 122 -18.90 5.26 8.33
CA PRO A 122 -17.88 6.28 8.27
C PRO A 122 -18.24 7.48 9.18
N LYS A 123 -17.19 8.09 9.73
CA LYS A 123 -17.24 9.39 10.40
C LYS A 123 -16.15 10.27 9.78
N GLY A 124 -16.52 11.04 8.76
CA GLY A 124 -15.52 11.66 7.88
C GLY A 124 -14.69 10.58 7.17
N ASN A 125 -13.38 10.71 7.20
CA ASN A 125 -12.42 9.74 6.64
C ASN A 125 -12.05 8.62 7.63
N THR A 126 -12.73 8.50 8.78
CA THR A 126 -12.42 7.51 9.81
C THR A 126 -13.51 6.46 9.95
N ARG A 127 -13.12 5.26 10.38
CA ARG A 127 -14.01 4.17 10.81
C ARG A 127 -13.44 3.52 12.07
N THR A 128 -14.30 2.97 12.89
CA THR A 128 -13.87 2.05 13.94
C THR A 128 -13.84 0.65 13.34
N ILE A 129 -12.70 -0.02 13.45
CA ILE A 129 -12.48 -1.39 12.99
C ILE A 129 -12.25 -2.27 14.21
N ALA A 130 -13.04 -3.35 14.32
CA ALA A 130 -12.91 -4.33 15.38
C ALA A 130 -12.62 -5.70 14.78
N VAL A 131 -11.59 -6.37 15.33
CA VAL A 131 -11.15 -7.71 14.93
C VAL A 131 -10.94 -8.54 16.19
N GLY A 132 -11.78 -9.53 16.42
CA GLY A 132 -11.77 -10.27 17.66
C GLY A 132 -11.96 -9.34 18.87
N LYS A 133 -10.95 -9.29 19.76
CA LYS A 133 -10.94 -8.39 20.93
C LYS A 133 -10.33 -7.02 20.66
N GLU A 134 -9.64 -6.89 19.55
CA GLU A 134 -9.00 -5.63 19.17
C GLU A 134 -10.03 -4.67 18.56
N LYS A 135 -9.88 -3.39 18.88
CA LYS A 135 -10.72 -2.32 18.35
C LYS A 135 -9.90 -1.06 18.21
N ALA A 136 -9.88 -0.50 17.03
CA ALA A 136 -9.13 0.72 16.72
C ALA A 136 -10.00 1.71 15.94
N VAL A 137 -9.71 2.99 16.11
CA VAL A 137 -10.14 4.04 15.19
C VAL A 137 -9.09 4.11 14.10
N CYS A 138 -9.53 4.03 12.85
CA CYS A 138 -8.66 3.98 11.70
C CYS A 138 -9.04 5.06 10.71
N SER A 139 -8.04 5.72 10.16
CA SER A 139 -8.17 6.68 9.07
C SER A 139 -7.93 6.00 7.72
N TYR A 140 -8.65 6.45 6.70
CA TYR A 140 -8.44 6.03 5.32
C TYR A 140 -7.10 6.54 4.80
N ILE A 141 -6.30 5.67 4.19
CA ILE A 141 -5.01 6.01 3.61
C ILE A 141 -5.24 6.56 2.21
N THR A 142 -4.98 7.85 2.02
CA THR A 142 -5.15 8.57 0.76
C THR A 142 -3.85 8.75 -0.02
N THR A 143 -2.70 8.54 0.63
CA THR A 143 -1.36 8.72 0.06
C THR A 143 -0.79 7.41 -0.47
N SER A 144 0.23 7.49 -1.33
CA SER A 144 0.92 6.32 -1.88
C SER A 144 1.74 5.57 -0.82
N TYR A 145 2.10 6.24 0.27
CA TYR A 145 2.84 5.72 1.43
C TYR A 145 2.34 6.43 2.69
N LEU A 146 2.89 6.10 3.85
CA LEU A 146 2.48 6.65 5.15
C LEU A 146 3.54 7.62 5.69
N PRO A 147 3.54 8.90 5.27
CA PRO A 147 4.59 9.85 5.66
C PRO A 147 4.47 10.35 7.10
N ASP A 148 3.27 10.36 7.67
CA ASP A 148 2.98 11.00 8.95
C ASP A 148 2.92 9.99 10.09
N TYR A 149 4.05 9.36 10.40
CA TYR A 149 4.15 8.56 11.60
C TYR A 149 4.36 9.44 12.84
N PRO A 150 3.81 9.04 13.99
CA PRO A 150 4.16 9.69 15.25
C PRO A 150 5.67 9.68 15.46
N ALA A 151 6.24 10.78 15.89
CA ALA A 151 7.69 10.90 16.16
C ALA A 151 8.19 9.92 17.23
N THR A 152 7.28 9.41 18.06
CA THR A 152 7.56 8.41 19.10
C THR A 152 6.56 7.27 19.00
N VAL A 153 6.99 6.06 19.31
CA VAL A 153 6.05 4.94 19.50
C VAL A 153 5.14 5.21 20.72
N PRO A 154 3.92 4.65 20.76
CA PRO A 154 2.94 4.95 21.80
C PRO A 154 3.40 4.68 23.25
N ASP A 155 4.40 3.84 23.45
CA ASP A 155 4.97 3.52 24.76
C ASP A 155 6.06 4.52 25.22
N GLY A 156 6.30 5.59 24.41
CA GLY A 156 7.31 6.60 24.69
C GLY A 156 8.75 6.17 24.43
N SER A 157 8.98 4.95 23.97
CA SER A 157 10.32 4.54 23.55
C SER A 157 10.71 5.17 22.21
N PRO A 158 12.00 5.46 21.97
CA PRO A 158 12.43 5.88 20.64
C PRO A 158 12.00 4.85 19.60
N ALA A 159 11.43 5.31 18.50
CA ALA A 159 11.17 4.45 17.36
C ALA A 159 12.53 3.95 16.85
N GLY A 160 12.79 2.67 16.97
CA GLY A 160 14.04 2.06 16.57
C GLY A 160 13.88 0.58 16.33
N LEU A 161 14.81 0.03 15.57
CA LEU A 161 14.93 -1.40 15.39
C LEU A 161 15.27 -2.03 16.74
N LYS A 162 14.47 -2.96 17.21
CA LYS A 162 14.80 -3.81 18.35
C LYS A 162 15.45 -5.07 17.81
N ASP A 163 16.62 -5.39 18.33
CA ASP A 163 17.22 -6.68 18.07
C ASP A 163 16.24 -7.79 18.50
N ASN A 164 15.88 -8.66 17.57
CA ASN A 164 14.97 -9.78 17.80
C ASN A 164 15.73 -11.07 18.17
N GLY A 165 17.02 -10.97 18.45
CA GLY A 165 17.85 -12.11 18.80
C GLY A 165 18.20 -12.97 17.60
N TYR A 166 18.75 -12.36 16.55
CA TYR A 166 19.23 -13.06 15.36
C TYR A 166 19.99 -14.33 15.67
N ARG A 167 19.70 -15.37 14.92
CA ARG A 167 20.39 -16.67 14.97
C ARG A 167 20.89 -17.04 13.57
N PRO A 168 22.09 -17.61 13.44
CA PRO A 168 22.58 -18.13 12.16
C PRO A 168 21.56 -19.07 11.51
N GLY A 169 21.24 -18.84 10.25
CA GLY A 169 20.27 -19.62 9.48
C GLY A 169 18.82 -19.08 9.53
N ASP A 170 18.58 -18.01 10.28
CA ASP A 170 17.30 -17.32 10.21
C ASP A 170 17.03 -16.77 8.81
N SER A 171 15.75 -16.69 8.49
CA SER A 171 15.26 -16.18 7.22
C SER A 171 14.14 -15.21 7.46
N ILE A 172 13.93 -14.30 6.53
CA ILE A 172 12.69 -13.53 6.46
C ILE A 172 11.71 -14.21 5.51
N THR A 173 10.44 -13.90 5.69
CA THR A 173 9.39 -14.26 4.74
C THR A 173 8.73 -12.98 4.23
N ILE A 174 8.67 -12.81 2.92
CA ILE A 174 7.90 -11.75 2.27
C ILE A 174 6.66 -12.40 1.66
N ILE A 175 5.48 -12.03 2.16
CA ILE A 175 4.20 -12.33 1.55
C ILE A 175 3.83 -11.14 0.71
N GLY A 176 3.68 -11.29 -0.60
CA GLY A 176 3.43 -10.18 -1.51
C GLY A 176 2.06 -10.24 -2.16
N TRP A 177 1.49 -9.07 -2.39
CA TRP A 177 0.31 -8.90 -3.23
C TRP A 177 0.51 -7.74 -4.20
N TYR A 178 0.72 -8.08 -5.48
CA TYR A 178 0.75 -7.16 -6.60
C TYR A 178 -0.65 -7.03 -7.17
N LYS A 179 -1.43 -6.19 -6.52
CA LYS A 179 -2.83 -5.95 -6.84
C LYS A 179 -2.96 -5.10 -8.12
N ASP A 180 -3.86 -5.52 -9.01
CA ASP A 180 -4.18 -4.84 -10.27
C ASP A 180 -2.95 -4.57 -11.15
N MET A 181 -1.95 -5.48 -11.12
CA MET A 181 -0.74 -5.38 -11.92
C MET A 181 -1.05 -5.42 -13.42
N PRO A 182 -0.64 -4.41 -14.21
CA PRO A 182 -0.81 -4.39 -15.65
C PRO A 182 -0.21 -5.63 -16.32
N LYS A 183 -0.87 -6.10 -17.40
CA LYS A 183 -0.42 -7.29 -18.12
C LYS A 183 1.01 -7.14 -18.64
N GLU A 184 1.34 -5.97 -19.16
CA GLU A 184 2.65 -5.63 -19.71
C GLU A 184 3.75 -5.78 -18.65
N MET A 185 3.49 -5.38 -17.42
CA MET A 185 4.43 -5.55 -16.29
C MET A 185 4.55 -7.02 -15.86
N ARG A 186 3.47 -7.78 -15.98
CA ARG A 186 3.48 -9.23 -15.71
C ARG A 186 4.28 -9.97 -16.76
N ASP A 187 4.16 -9.58 -18.02
CA ASP A 187 4.87 -10.20 -19.14
C ASP A 187 6.37 -9.91 -19.12
N LEU A 188 6.82 -8.83 -18.45
CA LEU A 188 8.25 -8.51 -18.28
C LEU A 188 8.97 -9.54 -17.38
N SER A 189 8.34 -9.99 -16.32
CA SER A 189 8.80 -11.05 -15.44
C SER A 189 7.64 -11.59 -14.64
N GLY A 190 7.39 -12.88 -14.69
CA GLY A 190 6.41 -13.57 -13.84
C GLY A 190 6.90 -13.78 -12.40
N GLU A 191 8.04 -13.19 -12.02
CA GLU A 191 8.66 -13.39 -10.72
C GLU A 191 8.89 -12.08 -9.98
N PHE A 192 8.72 -12.13 -8.67
CA PHE A 192 9.21 -11.11 -7.74
C PHE A 192 10.66 -11.44 -7.39
N GLU A 193 11.53 -10.47 -7.47
CA GLU A 193 12.95 -10.61 -7.15
C GLU A 193 13.29 -9.75 -5.94
N ALA A 194 14.10 -10.28 -5.02
CA ALA A 194 14.67 -9.52 -3.93
C ALA A 194 16.10 -9.99 -3.62
N GLY A 195 16.95 -9.07 -3.24
CA GLY A 195 18.32 -9.38 -2.97
C GLY A 195 19.05 -8.36 -2.10
N TYR A 196 20.25 -8.73 -1.71
CA TYR A 196 21.13 -7.89 -0.91
C TYR A 196 22.59 -8.18 -1.22
N LYS A 197 23.45 -7.26 -0.82
CA LYS A 197 24.90 -7.46 -0.85
C LYS A 197 25.34 -7.94 0.53
N SER A 198 25.89 -9.16 0.59
CA SER A 198 26.41 -9.72 1.86
C SER A 198 27.54 -8.84 2.42
N VAL A 199 27.40 -8.42 3.65
CA VAL A 199 28.43 -7.62 4.33
C VAL A 199 29.68 -8.44 4.66
N PHE A 200 29.56 -9.79 4.73
CA PHE A 200 30.66 -10.67 5.04
C PHE A 200 31.48 -11.07 3.81
N THR A 201 30.82 -11.28 2.68
CA THR A 201 31.50 -11.78 1.47
C THR A 201 31.61 -10.74 0.36
N GLY A 202 30.86 -9.63 0.47
CA GLY A 202 30.75 -8.60 -0.56
C GLY A 202 30.00 -9.07 -1.82
N SER A 203 29.51 -10.32 -1.86
CA SER A 203 28.78 -10.86 -2.99
C SER A 203 27.31 -10.47 -2.97
N GLU A 204 26.72 -10.31 -4.14
CA GLU A 204 25.27 -10.16 -4.29
C GLU A 204 24.56 -11.50 -4.13
N LYS A 205 23.48 -11.49 -3.40
CA LYS A 205 22.59 -12.65 -3.21
C LYS A 205 21.20 -12.25 -3.71
N MET A 206 20.71 -12.98 -4.72
CA MET A 206 19.41 -12.75 -5.34
C MET A 206 18.51 -13.96 -5.14
N TYR A 207 17.24 -13.69 -4.89
CA TYR A 207 16.19 -14.67 -4.67
C TYR A 207 14.97 -14.27 -5.47
N SER A 208 14.18 -15.26 -5.92
CA SER A 208 12.94 -14.98 -6.63
C SER A 208 11.80 -15.89 -6.21
N ALA A 209 10.57 -15.43 -6.44
CA ALA A 209 9.35 -16.20 -6.28
C ALA A 209 8.39 -15.90 -7.42
N LYS A 210 7.69 -16.93 -7.91
CA LYS A 210 6.65 -16.75 -8.94
C LYS A 210 5.48 -15.95 -8.38
N ILE A 211 5.00 -15.01 -9.18
CA ILE A 211 3.77 -14.27 -8.93
C ILE A 211 2.63 -15.05 -9.58
N ASP A 212 1.61 -15.39 -8.81
CA ASP A 212 0.46 -16.11 -9.33
C ASP A 212 -0.49 -15.22 -10.17
N SER A 213 -1.55 -15.81 -10.73
CA SER A 213 -2.51 -15.09 -11.57
C SER A 213 -3.30 -14.00 -10.83
N LEU A 214 -3.37 -14.07 -9.51
CA LEU A 214 -4.02 -13.08 -8.64
C LEU A 214 -3.05 -12.02 -8.10
N GLY A 215 -1.75 -12.15 -8.43
CA GLY A 215 -0.70 -11.24 -7.98
C GLY A 215 -0.07 -11.61 -6.65
N PHE A 216 -0.36 -12.78 -6.09
CA PHE A 216 0.25 -13.22 -4.84
C PHE A 216 1.57 -13.96 -5.06
N PHE A 217 2.47 -13.80 -4.09
CA PHE A 217 3.72 -14.54 -4.01
C PHE A 217 4.16 -14.70 -2.55
N THR A 218 5.04 -15.67 -2.32
CA THR A 218 5.72 -15.82 -1.03
C THR A 218 7.18 -16.12 -1.31
N LEU A 219 8.07 -15.31 -0.74
CA LEU A 219 9.51 -15.47 -0.87
C LEU A 219 10.15 -15.58 0.51
N ARG A 220 10.93 -16.63 0.70
CA ARG A 220 11.76 -16.81 1.89
C ARG A 220 13.22 -16.54 1.55
N ILE A 221 13.85 -15.65 2.30
CA ILE A 221 15.23 -15.20 2.07
C ILE A 221 16.05 -15.47 3.32
N PRO A 222 17.10 -16.30 3.27
CA PRO A 222 18.10 -16.37 4.33
C PRO A 222 18.80 -15.02 4.45
N VAL A 223 18.82 -14.47 5.66
CA VAL A 223 19.49 -13.19 5.93
C VAL A 223 20.55 -13.37 7.03
N GLU A 224 21.62 -12.64 6.90
CA GLU A 224 22.79 -12.77 7.79
C GLU A 224 22.69 -11.85 9.00
N ASN A 225 21.96 -10.76 8.88
CA ASN A 225 21.74 -9.72 9.88
C ASN A 225 20.57 -8.84 9.44
N THR A 226 20.16 -7.90 10.28
CA THR A 226 19.24 -6.84 9.85
C THR A 226 19.90 -6.02 8.76
N GLN A 227 19.27 -5.95 7.59
CA GLN A 227 19.84 -5.32 6.40
C GLN A 227 18.78 -4.85 5.42
N MET A 228 19.22 -4.04 4.50
CA MET A 228 18.40 -3.54 3.40
C MET A 228 18.32 -4.58 2.27
N LEU A 229 17.10 -4.87 1.84
CA LEU A 229 16.83 -5.63 0.62
C LEU A 229 16.38 -4.69 -0.48
N PHE A 230 16.91 -4.91 -1.68
CA PHE A 230 16.42 -4.30 -2.90
C PHE A 230 15.43 -5.27 -3.55
N CYS A 231 14.19 -4.82 -3.66
CA CYS A 231 13.09 -5.64 -4.13
C CYS A 231 12.54 -5.09 -5.44
N ASP A 232 12.30 -5.99 -6.39
CA ASP A 232 11.59 -5.72 -7.63
C ASP A 232 12.05 -4.45 -8.40
N TRP A 233 13.36 -4.26 -8.44
CA TRP A 233 14.01 -3.09 -9.02
C TRP A 233 13.62 -2.80 -10.48
N ARG A 234 13.09 -3.80 -11.20
CA ARG A 234 12.64 -3.66 -12.59
C ARG A 234 11.27 -2.99 -12.71
N ARG A 235 10.42 -3.10 -11.67
CA ARG A 235 9.01 -2.61 -11.72
C ARG A 235 8.71 -1.54 -10.69
N SER A 236 9.19 -1.70 -9.49
CA SER A 236 8.72 -0.91 -8.34
C SER A 236 9.83 -0.31 -7.50
N ASN A 237 11.08 -0.78 -7.65
CA ASN A 237 12.25 -0.33 -6.89
C ASN A 237 11.97 -0.17 -5.37
N ILE A 238 11.41 -1.22 -4.76
CA ILE A 238 11.04 -1.22 -3.36
C ILE A 238 12.27 -1.56 -2.52
N VAL A 239 12.47 -0.81 -1.45
CA VAL A 239 13.48 -1.10 -0.43
C VAL A 239 12.79 -1.60 0.83
N LEU A 240 13.26 -2.72 1.37
CA LEU A 240 12.74 -3.33 2.58
C LEU A 240 13.87 -3.51 3.60
N ILE A 241 13.65 -3.09 4.84
CA ILE A 241 14.57 -3.39 5.94
C ILE A 241 14.20 -4.76 6.50
N ALA A 242 15.04 -5.74 6.25
CA ALA A 242 14.82 -7.13 6.63
C ALA A 242 15.41 -7.43 8.00
N GLU A 243 14.57 -7.85 8.92
CA GLU A 243 14.99 -8.36 10.22
C GLU A 243 14.90 -9.89 10.23
N PRO A 244 15.96 -10.61 10.62
CA PRO A 244 15.96 -12.07 10.66
C PRO A 244 14.80 -12.63 11.50
N GLY A 245 14.14 -13.68 10.98
CA GLY A 245 13.01 -14.33 11.65
C GLY A 245 11.64 -13.70 11.40
N GLU A 246 11.59 -12.51 10.77
CA GLU A 246 10.34 -11.76 10.62
C GLU A 246 9.59 -12.10 9.34
N THR A 247 8.28 -11.82 9.37
CA THR A 247 7.39 -11.92 8.21
C THR A 247 6.83 -10.55 7.87
N TYR A 248 6.99 -10.15 6.62
CA TYR A 248 6.46 -8.91 6.07
C TYR A 248 5.39 -9.21 5.03
N LEU A 249 4.31 -8.44 5.04
CA LEU A 249 3.37 -8.41 3.93
C LEU A 249 3.61 -7.13 3.13
N LEU A 250 3.94 -7.30 1.85
CA LEU A 250 4.17 -6.24 0.88
C LEU A 250 2.99 -6.14 -0.07
N LEU A 251 2.29 -5.03 -0.05
CA LEU A 251 1.27 -4.69 -1.04
C LEU A 251 1.84 -3.66 -2.02
N LYS A 252 1.71 -3.93 -3.31
CA LYS A 252 1.76 -2.92 -4.37
C LYS A 252 0.42 -2.91 -5.10
N ASP A 253 -0.34 -1.85 -4.91
CA ASP A 253 -1.57 -1.58 -5.66
C ASP A 253 -1.23 -0.71 -6.86
N PHE A 254 -1.25 -1.28 -8.05
CA PHE A 254 -0.89 -0.57 -9.29
C PHE A 254 -1.99 0.39 -9.77
N ALA A 255 -3.25 0.14 -9.39
CA ALA A 255 -4.35 1.03 -9.76
C ALA A 255 -4.36 2.32 -8.92
N GLU A 256 -3.99 2.21 -7.64
CA GLU A 256 -3.97 3.33 -6.69
C GLU A 256 -2.58 3.91 -6.47
N ASP A 257 -1.57 3.32 -7.12
CA ASP A 257 -0.14 3.62 -6.92
C ASP A 257 0.25 3.66 -5.44
N LYS A 258 -0.16 2.65 -4.68
CA LYS A 258 0.16 2.51 -3.27
C LYS A 258 1.16 1.39 -3.04
N THR A 259 2.17 1.67 -2.24
CA THR A 259 3.10 0.67 -1.73
C THR A 259 3.02 0.69 -0.21
N LEU A 260 2.57 -0.41 0.38
CA LEU A 260 2.38 -0.52 1.83
C LEU A 260 2.99 -1.82 2.35
N VAL A 261 3.64 -1.73 3.49
CA VAL A 261 4.23 -2.87 4.18
C VAL A 261 3.60 -3.05 5.55
N MET A 262 3.32 -4.29 5.91
CA MET A 262 2.82 -4.69 7.22
C MET A 262 3.81 -5.68 7.84
N GLY A 263 3.97 -5.63 9.15
CA GLY A 263 4.91 -6.49 9.88
C GLY A 263 5.65 -5.71 10.96
N ARG A 264 6.66 -6.36 11.55
CA ARG A 264 7.46 -5.73 12.58
C ARG A 264 8.21 -4.51 12.01
N ASN A 265 8.22 -3.43 12.78
CA ASN A 265 8.82 -2.16 12.37
C ASN A 265 8.33 -1.66 10.99
N ALA A 266 7.10 -2.00 10.60
CA ALA A 266 6.49 -1.61 9.34
C ALA A 266 6.48 -0.09 9.12
N ARG A 267 6.53 0.68 10.20
CA ARG A 267 6.71 2.12 10.14
C ARG A 267 7.94 2.52 9.31
N LEU A 268 9.09 1.90 9.56
CA LEU A 268 10.33 2.20 8.81
C LEU A 268 10.27 1.74 7.35
N GLN A 269 9.35 0.84 7.03
CA GLN A 269 9.16 0.34 5.67
C GLN A 269 8.25 1.26 4.85
N ASN A 270 7.40 2.03 5.52
CA ASN A 270 6.38 2.88 4.88
C ASN A 270 6.78 4.37 4.82
N GLU A 271 7.92 4.75 5.38
CA GLU A 271 8.51 6.08 5.23
C GLU A 271 9.30 6.16 3.92
#